data_9c86abd2c45f0ee73eb9bad7a45588d0
#
_entry.id   9c86abd2c45f0ee73eb9bad7a45588d0
#
_cell.length_a   1.000
_cell.length_b   1.000
_cell.length_c   1.000
_cell.angle_alpha   90.00
_cell.angle_beta   90.00
_cell.angle_gamma   90.00
#
_symmetry.space_group_name_H-M   'P 1'
#
loop_
_entity.id
_entity.type
_entity.pdbx_description
1 polymer ?
#
loop_
_entity_poly.entity_id
_entity_poly.type
_entity_poly.pdbx_seq_one_letter_code
_entity_poly.pdbx_strand_id
1 'polypeptide(L)'
;MVKKSKTTQSSNRRSFIKGAALASAGATVAAASSFPAPAVAQKRVEMIMVATWPRDFPGLGTGAQRFAKRIEQMSEGRIKVQYFAAKERVGAFDSFDHVASGKAQAYHAAEYYWKGKHPGWAYFTAVPFGHVYIEINAWINFGGGQELWDELAGSFGLKCMPCGNTGVQMGGWFRKEINSPDALKGLKMRIPGLGGDVMA
;
A
#
# COMPACT_ATOMS: atom_id res chain seq x y z
N MET A 1 -34.20 77.67 -40.78
CA MET A 1 -33.70 76.53 -41.52
C MET A 1 -32.16 76.45 -41.39
N VAL A 2 -31.63 75.59 -40.52
CA VAL A 2 -30.18 75.48 -40.37
C VAL A 2 -29.81 74.01 -40.77
N LYS A 3 -29.05 73.86 -41.82
CA LYS A 3 -28.54 72.59 -42.34
C LYS A 3 -27.40 72.10 -41.45
N LYS A 4 -27.56 70.97 -40.81
CA LYS A 4 -26.46 70.23 -40.15
C LYS A 4 -25.56 69.52 -41.15
N SER A 5 -24.30 69.96 -41.26
CA SER A 5 -23.23 69.28 -42.01
C SER A 5 -22.86 67.98 -41.34
N LYS A 6 -22.88 66.85 -42.06
CA LYS A 6 -22.32 65.58 -41.62
C LYS A 6 -20.79 65.55 -41.86
N THR A 7 -19.99 65.55 -40.81
CA THR A 7 -18.56 65.37 -40.93
C THR A 7 -18.26 63.88 -41.08
N THR A 8 -17.77 63.48 -42.24
CA THR A 8 -17.29 62.12 -42.46
C THR A 8 -15.91 61.98 -41.89
N GLN A 9 -15.80 61.22 -40.81
CA GLN A 9 -14.51 60.87 -40.23
C GLN A 9 -13.81 59.83 -41.12
N SER A 10 -12.77 60.21 -41.81
CA SER A 10 -11.90 59.27 -42.53
C SER A 10 -11.06 58.47 -41.54
N SER A 11 -11.33 57.19 -41.42
CA SER A 11 -10.58 56.26 -40.62
C SER A 11 -9.18 56.06 -41.23
N ASN A 12 -8.14 56.48 -40.50
CA ASN A 12 -6.79 56.43 -41.00
C ASN A 12 -6.28 54.97 -40.91
N ARG A 13 -5.74 54.42 -42.02
CA ARG A 13 -5.23 53.04 -42.11
C ARG A 13 -4.31 52.64 -40.94
N ARG A 14 -3.58 53.59 -40.38
CA ARG A 14 -2.69 53.36 -39.20
C ARG A 14 -3.46 53.06 -37.90
N SER A 15 -4.63 53.66 -37.69
CA SER A 15 -5.45 53.39 -36.51
C SER A 15 -6.15 52.02 -36.59
N PHE A 16 -6.52 51.61 -37.81
CA PHE A 16 -7.09 50.28 -38.05
C PHE A 16 -6.08 49.17 -37.79
N ILE A 17 -4.81 49.33 -38.25
CA ILE A 17 -3.76 48.34 -38.06
C ILE A 17 -3.38 48.24 -36.57
N LYS A 18 -3.33 49.35 -35.83
CA LYS A 18 -3.09 49.34 -34.38
C LYS A 18 -4.21 48.67 -33.60
N GLY A 19 -5.47 48.88 -34.00
CA GLY A 19 -6.61 48.20 -33.37
C GLY A 19 -6.65 46.69 -33.62
N ALA A 20 -6.30 46.28 -34.85
CA ALA A 20 -6.24 44.87 -35.22
C ALA A 20 -5.09 44.13 -34.50
N ALA A 21 -3.92 44.78 -34.32
CA ALA A 21 -2.77 44.18 -33.59
C ALA A 21 -3.05 44.01 -32.11
N LEU A 22 -3.77 44.92 -31.47
CA LEU A 22 -4.19 44.80 -30.07
C LEU A 22 -5.30 43.74 -29.87
N ALA A 23 -6.23 43.63 -30.84
CA ALA A 23 -7.27 42.58 -30.78
C ALA A 23 -6.72 41.17 -31.00
N SER A 24 -5.70 41.02 -31.87
CA SER A 24 -5.05 39.72 -32.11
C SER A 24 -4.19 39.27 -30.94
N ALA A 25 -3.53 40.18 -30.24
CA ALA A 25 -2.72 39.86 -29.04
C ALA A 25 -3.62 39.42 -27.85
N GLY A 26 -4.77 40.05 -27.67
CA GLY A 26 -5.75 39.66 -26.64
C GLY A 26 -6.46 38.34 -26.94
N ALA A 27 -6.76 38.05 -28.19
CA ALA A 27 -7.43 36.82 -28.60
C ALA A 27 -6.51 35.57 -28.50
N THR A 28 -5.21 35.73 -28.78
CA THR A 28 -4.24 34.62 -28.65
C THR A 28 -3.98 34.22 -27.22
N VAL A 29 -3.96 35.17 -26.25
CA VAL A 29 -3.79 34.85 -24.84
C VAL A 29 -5.04 34.19 -24.27
N ALA A 30 -6.24 34.60 -24.65
CA ALA A 30 -7.50 33.98 -24.20
C ALA A 30 -7.72 32.59 -24.83
N ALA A 31 -7.27 32.34 -26.06
CA ALA A 31 -7.36 31.07 -26.72
C ALA A 31 -6.36 30.05 -26.16
N ALA A 32 -5.17 30.48 -25.67
CA ALA A 32 -4.19 29.60 -25.08
C ALA A 32 -4.63 29.07 -23.70
N SER A 33 -5.51 29.79 -22.99
CA SER A 33 -6.06 29.36 -21.69
C SER A 33 -7.28 28.43 -21.78
N SER A 34 -7.84 28.26 -22.99
CA SER A 34 -9.05 27.45 -23.22
C SER A 34 -8.76 26.05 -23.82
N PHE A 35 -7.51 25.72 -24.15
CA PHE A 35 -7.19 24.35 -24.51
C PHE A 35 -7.13 23.53 -23.21
N PRO A 36 -8.06 22.60 -22.97
CA PRO A 36 -7.88 21.66 -21.88
C PRO A 36 -6.53 20.96 -22.10
N ALA A 37 -5.67 21.01 -21.09
CA ALA A 37 -4.43 20.24 -21.15
C ALA A 37 -4.79 18.82 -21.59
N PRO A 38 -4.08 18.23 -22.56
CA PRO A 38 -4.41 16.90 -23.02
C PRO A 38 -4.44 16.02 -21.77
N ALA A 39 -5.58 15.38 -21.51
CA ALA A 39 -5.73 14.40 -20.47
C ALA A 39 -4.76 13.27 -20.85
N VAL A 40 -3.53 13.37 -20.39
CA VAL A 40 -2.60 12.25 -20.47
C VAL A 40 -3.30 11.15 -19.71
N ALA A 41 -3.83 10.18 -20.43
CA ALA A 41 -4.47 9.01 -19.85
C ALA A 41 -3.43 8.33 -18.96
N GLN A 42 -3.41 8.71 -17.67
CA GLN A 42 -2.49 8.13 -16.71
C GLN A 42 -2.83 6.64 -16.64
N LYS A 43 -1.89 5.81 -17.06
CA LYS A 43 -2.05 4.35 -17.05
C LYS A 43 -2.42 3.94 -15.62
N ARG A 44 -3.67 3.54 -15.42
CA ARG A 44 -4.13 2.99 -14.15
C ARG A 44 -3.56 1.60 -13.97
N VAL A 45 -3.07 1.32 -12.78
CA VAL A 45 -2.56 0.01 -12.39
C VAL A 45 -3.56 -0.60 -11.41
N GLU A 46 -4.06 -1.77 -11.72
CA GLU A 46 -4.83 -2.56 -10.77
C GLU A 46 -3.89 -3.52 -10.04
N MET A 47 -3.99 -3.54 -8.73
CA MET A 47 -3.19 -4.39 -7.84
C MET A 47 -4.11 -5.24 -6.99
N ILE A 48 -3.92 -6.54 -7.02
CA ILE A 48 -4.60 -7.49 -6.16
C ILE A 48 -3.76 -7.68 -4.90
N MET A 49 -4.38 -7.45 -3.75
CA MET A 49 -3.79 -7.68 -2.43
C MET A 49 -4.60 -8.73 -1.67
N VAL A 50 -3.96 -9.80 -1.26
CA VAL A 50 -4.56 -10.88 -0.47
C VAL A 50 -4.03 -10.84 0.97
N ALA A 51 -4.84 -11.26 1.94
CA ALA A 51 -4.45 -11.24 3.35
C ALA A 51 -4.71 -12.57 4.05
N THR A 52 -3.95 -12.83 5.11
CA THR A 52 -4.10 -14.04 5.93
C THR A 52 -5.14 -13.89 7.04
N TRP A 53 -5.66 -12.67 7.27
CA TRP A 53 -6.64 -12.40 8.31
C TRP A 53 -8.03 -12.13 7.75
N PRO A 54 -9.09 -12.39 8.53
CA PRO A 54 -10.44 -12.05 8.15
C PRO A 54 -10.61 -10.55 7.89
N ARG A 55 -11.62 -10.22 7.09
CA ARG A 55 -12.03 -8.82 6.89
C ARG A 55 -12.42 -8.21 8.23
N ASP A 56 -12.06 -6.95 8.42
CA ASP A 56 -12.33 -6.17 9.64
C ASP A 56 -11.74 -6.74 10.94
N PHE A 57 -10.85 -7.75 10.83
CA PHE A 57 -10.14 -8.23 12.01
C PHE A 57 -9.35 -7.08 12.65
N PRO A 58 -9.54 -6.83 13.97
CA PRO A 58 -8.94 -5.69 14.65
C PRO A 58 -7.43 -5.61 14.47
N GLY A 59 -6.94 -4.43 14.11
CA GLY A 59 -5.53 -4.19 13.86
C GLY A 59 -5.05 -4.72 12.51
N LEU A 60 -4.97 -6.02 12.32
CA LEU A 60 -4.37 -6.64 11.14
C LEU A 60 -5.26 -6.54 9.89
N GLY A 61 -6.51 -6.95 9.97
CA GLY A 61 -7.44 -6.85 8.84
C GLY A 61 -7.78 -5.40 8.50
N THR A 62 -8.15 -4.60 9.49
CA THR A 62 -8.46 -3.17 9.31
C THR A 62 -7.24 -2.36 8.90
N GLY A 63 -6.03 -2.75 9.37
CA GLY A 63 -4.76 -2.15 8.97
C GLY A 63 -4.48 -2.36 7.49
N ALA A 64 -4.61 -3.60 7.00
CA ALA A 64 -4.42 -3.94 5.60
C ALA A 64 -5.39 -3.18 4.68
N GLN A 65 -6.68 -3.10 5.05
CA GLN A 65 -7.68 -2.35 4.30
C GLN A 65 -7.34 -0.85 4.24
N ARG A 66 -6.90 -0.29 5.35
CA ARG A 66 -6.46 1.11 5.42
C ARG A 66 -5.23 1.36 4.57
N PHE A 67 -4.27 0.44 4.57
CA PHE A 67 -3.09 0.50 3.73
C PHE A 67 -3.45 0.50 2.24
N ALA A 68 -4.30 -0.43 1.81
CA ALA A 68 -4.82 -0.48 0.44
C ALA A 68 -5.45 0.86 0.01
N LYS A 69 -6.35 1.41 0.86
CA LYS A 69 -6.98 2.71 0.60
C LYS A 69 -5.95 3.86 0.56
N ARG A 70 -4.90 3.81 1.38
CA ARG A 70 -3.85 4.82 1.39
C ARG A 70 -3.03 4.81 0.11
N ILE A 71 -2.74 3.65 -0.45
CA ILE A 71 -2.07 3.54 -1.76
C ILE A 71 -2.90 4.23 -2.85
N GLU A 72 -4.22 4.00 -2.89
CA GLU A 72 -5.10 4.66 -3.85
C GLU A 72 -5.08 6.18 -3.68
N GLN A 73 -5.17 6.67 -2.44
CA GLN A 73 -5.14 8.11 -2.14
C GLN A 73 -3.81 8.75 -2.53
N MET A 74 -2.68 8.16 -2.14
CA MET A 74 -1.34 8.70 -2.40
C MET A 74 -0.97 8.66 -3.88
N SER A 75 -1.54 7.72 -4.63
CA SER A 75 -1.35 7.61 -6.08
C SER A 75 -2.36 8.45 -6.87
N GLU A 76 -3.23 9.22 -6.22
CA GLU A 76 -4.32 9.98 -6.87
C GLU A 76 -5.19 9.09 -7.76
N GLY A 77 -5.45 7.86 -7.32
CA GLY A 77 -6.24 6.86 -8.06
C GLY A 77 -5.50 6.21 -9.24
N ARG A 78 -4.21 6.45 -9.41
CA ARG A 78 -3.40 5.76 -10.44
C ARG A 78 -3.21 4.29 -10.13
N ILE A 79 -3.12 3.93 -8.84
CA ILE A 79 -3.05 2.55 -8.37
C ILE A 79 -4.35 2.24 -7.65
N LYS A 80 -5.10 1.28 -8.17
CA LYS A 80 -6.30 0.75 -7.52
C LYS A 80 -5.98 -0.58 -6.87
N VAL A 81 -6.22 -0.69 -5.56
CA VAL A 81 -5.94 -1.91 -4.81
C VAL A 81 -7.24 -2.68 -4.55
N GLN A 82 -7.36 -3.85 -5.15
CA GLN A 82 -8.42 -4.80 -4.85
C GLN A 82 -7.98 -5.67 -3.67
N TYR A 83 -8.49 -5.35 -2.48
CA TYR A 83 -8.17 -6.08 -1.25
C TYR A 83 -9.11 -7.27 -1.05
N PHE A 84 -8.52 -8.44 -0.78
CA PHE A 84 -9.19 -9.68 -0.44
C PHE A 84 -8.70 -10.21 0.91
N ALA A 85 -9.62 -10.37 1.84
CA ALA A 85 -9.35 -10.98 3.14
C ALA A 85 -9.17 -12.50 3.01
N ALA A 86 -8.79 -13.14 4.11
CA ALA A 86 -8.62 -14.59 4.18
C ALA A 86 -9.88 -15.32 3.67
N LYS A 87 -9.68 -16.28 2.77
CA LYS A 87 -10.73 -17.12 2.14
C LYS A 87 -11.68 -16.39 1.17
N GLU A 88 -11.50 -15.10 0.90
CA GLU A 88 -12.33 -14.40 -0.09
C GLU A 88 -11.87 -14.69 -1.53
N ARG A 89 -10.60 -14.89 -1.75
CA ARG A 89 -10.02 -15.20 -3.06
C ARG A 89 -9.14 -16.43 -3.03
N VAL A 90 -8.40 -16.61 -1.95
CA VAL A 90 -7.40 -17.66 -1.75
C VAL A 90 -7.42 -18.10 -0.29
N GLY A 91 -6.98 -19.32 -0.01
CA GLY A 91 -6.74 -19.78 1.36
C GLY A 91 -5.75 -18.86 2.09
N ALA A 92 -5.95 -18.68 3.40
CA ALA A 92 -5.14 -17.74 4.17
C ALA A 92 -3.63 -17.97 3.98
N PHE A 93 -3.19 -19.22 4.05
CA PHE A 93 -1.76 -19.57 3.97
C PHE A 93 -1.25 -19.78 2.53
N ASP A 94 -2.12 -19.73 1.53
CA ASP A 94 -1.75 -19.83 0.12
C ASP A 94 -1.40 -18.46 -0.48
N SER A 95 -1.57 -17.38 0.29
CA SER A 95 -1.31 -16.00 -0.14
C SER A 95 0.14 -15.78 -0.59
N PHE A 96 1.11 -16.39 0.06
CA PHE A 96 2.52 -16.37 -0.36
C PHE A 96 2.70 -16.90 -1.78
N ASP A 97 2.21 -18.12 -2.04
CA ASP A 97 2.36 -18.78 -3.35
C ASP A 97 1.59 -18.02 -4.45
N HIS A 98 0.48 -17.38 -4.10
CA HIS A 98 -0.26 -16.53 -5.03
C HIS A 98 0.57 -15.33 -5.50
N VAL A 99 1.31 -14.69 -4.59
CA VAL A 99 2.15 -13.55 -4.96
C VAL A 99 3.44 -14.02 -5.63
N ALA A 100 4.11 -15.04 -5.10
CA ALA A 100 5.31 -15.59 -5.70
C ALA A 100 5.09 -16.10 -7.15
N SER A 101 3.88 -16.59 -7.45
CA SER A 101 3.49 -17.00 -8.82
C SER A 101 2.95 -15.87 -9.70
N GLY A 102 2.87 -14.63 -9.21
CA GLY A 102 2.35 -13.48 -9.95
C GLY A 102 0.82 -13.40 -10.06
N LYS A 103 0.07 -14.31 -9.42
CA LYS A 103 -1.41 -14.31 -9.44
C LYS A 103 -2.02 -13.18 -8.59
N ALA A 104 -1.26 -12.62 -7.67
CA ALA A 104 -1.55 -11.40 -6.93
C ALA A 104 -0.27 -10.57 -6.86
N GLN A 105 -0.39 -9.27 -6.61
CA GLN A 105 0.75 -8.36 -6.58
C GLN A 105 1.25 -8.10 -5.17
N ALA A 106 0.40 -8.32 -4.16
CA ALA A 106 0.77 -8.15 -2.76
C ALA A 106 0.04 -9.12 -1.85
N TYR A 107 0.67 -9.46 -0.74
CA TYR A 107 0.00 -10.10 0.39
C TYR A 107 0.26 -9.31 1.68
N HIS A 108 -0.62 -9.49 2.66
CA HIS A 108 -0.45 -8.99 4.02
C HIS A 108 -0.57 -10.15 4.99
N ALA A 109 0.55 -10.49 5.66
CA ALA A 109 0.67 -11.71 6.44
C ALA A 109 1.73 -11.58 7.54
N ALA A 110 1.94 -12.66 8.28
CA ALA A 110 3.07 -12.84 9.19
C ALA A 110 3.99 -13.92 8.61
N GLU A 111 5.25 -13.58 8.39
CA GLU A 111 6.20 -14.39 7.62
C GLU A 111 6.46 -15.77 8.23
N TYR A 112 6.37 -15.94 9.53
CA TYR A 112 6.56 -17.24 10.20
C TYR A 112 5.56 -18.31 9.75
N TYR A 113 4.47 -17.96 9.09
CA TYR A 113 3.53 -18.93 8.54
C TYR A 113 4.20 -19.83 7.50
N TRP A 114 5.25 -19.35 6.86
CA TRP A 114 6.00 -20.07 5.83
C TRP A 114 7.38 -20.53 6.28
N LYS A 115 7.59 -20.70 7.61
CA LYS A 115 8.82 -21.31 8.15
C LYS A 115 9.13 -22.68 7.53
N GLY A 116 8.12 -23.41 7.09
CA GLY A 116 8.28 -24.67 6.35
C GLY A 116 8.89 -24.54 4.94
N LYS A 117 8.82 -23.34 4.33
CA LYS A 117 9.52 -23.06 3.07
C LYS A 117 10.97 -22.66 3.31
N HIS A 118 11.21 -21.86 4.33
CA HIS A 118 12.55 -21.52 4.80
C HIS A 118 12.48 -21.06 6.28
N PRO A 119 13.33 -21.60 7.17
CA PRO A 119 13.27 -21.28 8.61
C PRO A 119 13.54 -19.79 8.90
N GLY A 120 14.29 -19.11 8.05
CA GLY A 120 14.59 -17.69 8.17
C GLY A 120 13.37 -16.78 8.20
N TRP A 121 12.23 -17.18 7.66
CA TRP A 121 10.99 -16.40 7.68
C TRP A 121 10.52 -16.03 9.09
N ALA A 122 10.81 -16.88 10.07
CA ALA A 122 10.41 -16.64 11.46
C ALA A 122 11.09 -15.42 12.08
N TYR A 123 12.33 -15.12 11.69
CA TYR A 123 13.11 -14.03 12.28
C TYR A 123 12.56 -12.63 11.95
N PHE A 124 11.85 -12.50 10.84
CA PHE A 124 11.24 -11.22 10.42
C PHE A 124 9.84 -11.01 11.02
N THR A 125 9.37 -11.92 11.86
CA THR A 125 8.06 -11.80 12.50
C THR A 125 8.17 -11.87 14.01
N ALA A 126 8.51 -13.04 14.56
CA ALA A 126 8.59 -13.25 16.02
C ALA A 126 9.47 -14.43 16.37
N VAL A 127 10.39 -14.18 17.28
CA VAL A 127 11.23 -15.20 17.94
C VAL A 127 10.88 -15.19 19.42
N PRO A 128 10.63 -16.34 20.05
CA PRO A 128 10.42 -16.40 21.50
C PRO A 128 11.58 -15.74 22.25
N PHE A 129 11.26 -14.84 23.20
CA PHE A 129 12.22 -14.02 23.94
C PHE A 129 13.12 -13.12 23.08
N GLY A 130 12.77 -12.92 21.80
CA GLY A 130 13.46 -12.02 20.89
C GLY A 130 13.06 -10.56 21.07
N HIS A 131 13.26 -9.79 20.02
CA HIS A 131 13.00 -8.35 20.03
C HIS A 131 11.53 -8.00 20.29
N VAL A 132 11.30 -6.96 21.09
CA VAL A 132 10.00 -6.29 21.14
C VAL A 132 9.79 -5.44 19.88
N TYR A 133 8.55 -4.94 19.66
CA TYR A 133 8.18 -4.31 18.39
C TYR A 133 9.05 -3.09 18.00
N ILE A 134 9.52 -2.31 18.96
CA ILE A 134 10.41 -1.18 18.72
C ILE A 134 11.79 -1.65 18.25
N GLU A 135 12.31 -2.69 18.91
CA GLU A 135 13.63 -3.25 18.62
C GLU A 135 13.67 -3.93 17.25
N ILE A 136 12.64 -4.74 16.91
CA ILE A 136 12.58 -5.38 15.59
C ILE A 136 12.45 -4.34 14.47
N ASN A 137 11.68 -3.26 14.69
CA ASN A 137 11.61 -2.16 13.73
C ASN A 137 12.95 -1.44 13.59
N ALA A 138 13.66 -1.21 14.68
CA ALA A 138 15.01 -0.61 14.64
C ALA A 138 16.01 -1.53 13.91
N TRP A 139 15.98 -2.83 14.19
CA TRP A 139 16.82 -3.79 13.49
C TRP A 139 16.51 -3.84 11.99
N ILE A 140 15.25 -3.92 11.60
CA ILE A 140 14.86 -3.95 10.18
C ILE A 140 15.31 -2.67 9.46
N ASN A 141 15.08 -1.50 10.06
CA ASN A 141 15.32 -0.24 9.36
C ASN A 141 16.78 0.26 9.44
N PHE A 142 17.53 -0.13 10.48
CA PHE A 142 18.86 0.45 10.77
C PHE A 142 19.91 -0.58 11.14
N GLY A 143 19.55 -1.83 11.37
CA GLY A 143 20.44 -2.89 11.85
C GLY A 143 20.74 -3.98 10.83
N GLY A 144 20.48 -3.75 9.54
CA GLY A 144 20.73 -4.73 8.47
C GLY A 144 19.61 -5.76 8.29
N GLY A 145 18.52 -5.64 9.04
CA GLY A 145 17.42 -6.61 8.95
C GLY A 145 16.71 -6.58 7.61
N GLN A 146 16.57 -5.39 6.97
CA GLN A 146 15.92 -5.29 5.67
C GLN A 146 16.76 -5.94 4.56
N GLU A 147 18.07 -5.81 4.61
CA GLU A 147 18.98 -6.43 3.65
C GLU A 147 18.90 -7.95 3.72
N LEU A 148 18.90 -8.53 4.92
CA LEU A 148 18.72 -9.97 5.12
C LEU A 148 17.33 -10.46 4.68
N TRP A 149 16.31 -9.65 4.93
CA TRP A 149 14.95 -9.96 4.47
C TRP A 149 14.85 -9.92 2.95
N ASP A 150 15.51 -8.96 2.32
CA ASP A 150 15.55 -8.83 0.86
C ASP A 150 16.30 -10.00 0.21
N GLU A 151 17.40 -10.46 0.80
CA GLU A 151 18.14 -11.62 0.34
C GLU A 151 17.24 -12.89 0.38
N LEU A 152 16.60 -13.14 1.51
CA LEU A 152 15.69 -14.27 1.64
C LEU A 152 14.50 -14.16 0.69
N ALA A 153 13.80 -13.02 0.69
CA ALA A 153 12.61 -12.79 -0.11
C ALA A 153 12.91 -12.84 -1.61
N GLY A 154 14.07 -12.31 -2.02
CA GLY A 154 14.53 -12.32 -3.40
C GLY A 154 14.67 -13.74 -3.98
N SER A 155 15.04 -14.73 -3.17
CA SER A 155 15.10 -16.13 -3.60
C SER A 155 13.72 -16.71 -3.98
N PHE A 156 12.64 -16.06 -3.56
CA PHE A 156 11.24 -16.40 -3.90
C PHE A 156 10.60 -15.38 -4.86
N GLY A 157 11.38 -14.43 -5.41
CA GLY A 157 10.87 -13.38 -6.28
C GLY A 157 9.99 -12.35 -5.56
N LEU A 158 10.19 -12.17 -4.26
CA LEU A 158 9.41 -11.28 -3.40
C LEU A 158 10.24 -10.09 -2.90
N LYS A 159 9.54 -9.01 -2.55
CA LYS A 159 10.06 -7.89 -1.76
C LYS A 159 9.16 -7.73 -0.54
N CYS A 160 9.74 -7.85 0.64
CA CYS A 160 9.02 -7.74 1.90
C CYS A 160 9.33 -6.42 2.62
N MET A 161 8.35 -5.94 3.38
CA MET A 161 8.46 -4.71 4.17
C MET A 161 7.57 -4.81 5.41
N PRO A 162 7.95 -4.21 6.54
CA PRO A 162 7.08 -4.17 7.72
C PRO A 162 5.84 -3.32 7.41
N CYS A 163 4.66 -3.84 7.76
CA CYS A 163 3.38 -3.17 7.51
C CYS A 163 2.54 -3.00 8.77
N GLY A 164 2.89 -3.65 9.86
CA GLY A 164 2.19 -3.56 11.12
C GLY A 164 2.81 -4.43 12.19
N ASN A 165 2.37 -4.26 13.41
CA ASN A 165 2.84 -5.04 14.55
C ASN A 165 1.70 -5.23 15.55
N THR A 166 1.66 -6.37 16.23
CA THR A 166 0.65 -6.70 17.24
C THR A 166 1.10 -6.38 18.67
N GLY A 167 2.31 -5.89 18.82
CA GLY A 167 2.93 -5.72 20.12
C GLY A 167 3.31 -7.07 20.77
N VAL A 168 3.55 -7.04 22.08
CA VAL A 168 3.85 -8.24 22.84
C VAL A 168 2.63 -9.15 22.91
N GLN A 169 2.80 -10.42 22.61
CA GLN A 169 1.74 -11.41 22.69
C GLN A 169 1.79 -12.16 23.99
N MET A 170 0.63 -12.39 24.58
CA MET A 170 0.48 -13.29 25.74
C MET A 170 0.68 -14.74 25.33
N GLY A 171 1.22 -15.57 26.22
CA GLY A 171 1.43 -17.00 25.98
C GLY A 171 0.15 -17.76 25.64
N GLY A 172 -0.99 -17.35 26.20
CA GLY A 172 -2.29 -17.91 25.88
C GLY A 172 -3.38 -17.56 26.88
N TRP A 173 -4.59 -18.01 26.57
CA TRP A 173 -5.77 -17.97 27.44
C TRP A 173 -6.15 -19.38 27.79
N PHE A 174 -6.12 -19.72 29.07
CA PHE A 174 -6.34 -21.08 29.56
C PHE A 174 -7.62 -21.16 30.40
N ARG A 175 -8.26 -22.33 30.38
CA ARG A 175 -9.43 -22.60 31.22
C ARG A 175 -9.08 -22.93 32.67
N LYS A 176 -7.82 -23.20 32.92
CA LYS A 176 -7.25 -23.51 34.24
C LYS A 176 -5.92 -22.81 34.38
N GLU A 177 -5.49 -22.60 35.59
CA GLU A 177 -4.17 -22.07 35.91
C GLU A 177 -3.07 -23.04 35.50
N ILE A 178 -1.98 -22.49 34.93
CA ILE A 178 -0.81 -23.23 34.46
C ILE A 178 0.37 -22.81 35.34
N ASN A 179 0.70 -23.62 36.34
CA ASN A 179 1.70 -23.30 37.33
C ASN A 179 3.05 -24.04 37.15
N SER A 180 3.12 -24.92 36.17
CA SER A 180 4.35 -25.67 35.87
C SER A 180 4.38 -26.10 34.39
N PRO A 181 5.55 -26.42 33.83
CA PRO A 181 5.66 -27.02 32.50
C PRO A 181 4.88 -28.34 32.37
N ASP A 182 4.79 -29.14 33.44
CA ASP A 182 4.02 -30.37 33.40
C ASP A 182 2.53 -30.17 33.16
N ALA A 183 1.98 -29.02 33.58
CA ALA A 183 0.58 -28.69 33.33
C ALA A 183 0.26 -28.43 31.85
N LEU A 184 1.29 -28.28 31.00
CA LEU A 184 1.17 -28.11 29.55
C LEU A 184 1.09 -29.45 28.82
N LYS A 185 1.48 -30.55 29.44
CA LYS A 185 1.46 -31.90 28.82
C LYS A 185 0.04 -32.27 28.41
N GLY A 186 -0.13 -32.63 27.14
CA GLY A 186 -1.42 -32.98 26.56
C GLY A 186 -2.38 -31.80 26.32
N LEU A 187 -1.96 -30.56 26.55
CA LEU A 187 -2.76 -29.38 26.30
C LEU A 187 -2.80 -29.09 24.78
N LYS A 188 -4.01 -29.11 24.21
CA LYS A 188 -4.20 -28.70 22.81
C LYS A 188 -4.20 -27.18 22.72
N MET A 189 -3.13 -26.64 22.19
CA MET A 189 -2.91 -25.19 22.07
C MET A 189 -2.44 -24.82 20.67
N ARG A 190 -2.84 -23.66 20.18
CA ARG A 190 -2.32 -23.08 18.93
C ARG A 190 -1.27 -22.02 19.29
N ILE A 191 -0.03 -22.26 18.91
CA ILE A 191 1.04 -21.28 18.98
C ILE A 191 1.67 -21.17 17.58
N PRO A 192 1.83 -19.96 16.99
CA PRO A 192 2.41 -19.79 15.67
C PRO A 192 3.94 -19.76 15.74
N GLY A 193 4.56 -20.01 14.57
CA GLY A 193 5.99 -19.82 14.35
C GLY A 193 6.86 -20.73 15.24
N LEU A 194 8.01 -20.21 15.65
CA LEU A 194 8.99 -20.93 16.48
C LEU A 194 8.47 -21.26 17.88
N GLY A 195 7.54 -20.46 18.41
CA GLY A 195 6.89 -20.77 19.69
C GLY A 195 6.17 -22.12 19.67
N GLY A 196 5.57 -22.50 18.54
CA GLY A 196 4.97 -23.81 18.36
C GLY A 196 6.00 -24.96 18.41
N ASP A 197 7.18 -24.76 17.85
CA ASP A 197 8.25 -25.77 17.87
C ASP A 197 8.85 -25.98 19.26
N VAL A 198 8.92 -24.91 20.07
CA VAL A 198 9.40 -25.00 21.47
C VAL A 198 8.42 -25.76 22.35
N MET A 199 7.11 -25.71 22.04
CA MET A 199 6.04 -26.30 22.85
C MET A 199 5.61 -27.69 22.36
N ALA A 200 6.14 -28.17 21.23
CA ALA A 200 5.85 -29.50 20.68
C ALA A 200 6.74 -30.58 21.31
#